data_89c3a88ecd6a0101fd119b99503fbdc0
#
_entry.id   89c3a88ecd6a0101fd119b99503fbdc0
#
_cell.length_a   1.000
_cell.length_b   1.000
_cell.length_c   1.000
_cell.angle_alpha   90.00
_cell.angle_beta   90.00
_cell.angle_gamma   90.00
#
_symmetry.space_group_name_H-M   'P 1'
#
loop_
_entity.id
_entity.type
_entity.pdbx_description
1 polymer ?
#
loop_
_entity_poly.entity_id
_entity_poly.type
_entity_poly.pdbx_seq_one_letter_code
_entity_poly.pdbx_strand_id
1 'polypeptide(L)'
;ENAVFHTELTQAVVDILHKPVEYVMVHVEDDADLWMGGKKLKRGAFLSFLFMGEQPDEACAALTERVCQVLARHFSIPGANVYTTFQTVRQWGSDGVLF
;
A
#
# COMPACT_ATOMS: atom_id res chain seq x y z
N GLU A 1 6.93 -11.31 12.48
CA GLU A 1 6.58 -9.88 12.47
C GLU A 1 6.13 -9.40 11.10
N ASN A 2 6.62 -10.04 10.04
CA ASN A 2 6.11 -9.72 8.72
C ASN A 2 4.62 -10.04 8.61
N ALA A 3 4.18 -11.11 9.26
CA ALA A 3 2.77 -11.48 9.26
C ALA A 3 1.91 -10.39 9.87
N VAL A 4 2.38 -9.76 10.96
CA VAL A 4 1.63 -8.67 11.60
C VAL A 4 1.56 -7.48 10.66
N PHE A 5 2.67 -7.12 10.02
CA PHE A 5 2.71 -6.02 9.09
C PHE A 5 1.76 -6.24 7.91
N HIS A 6 1.79 -7.44 7.31
CA HIS A 6 0.89 -7.79 6.20
C HIS A 6 -0.56 -7.71 6.63
N THR A 7 -0.87 -8.20 7.84
CA THR A 7 -2.22 -8.17 8.37
C THR A 7 -2.71 -6.74 8.53
N GLU A 8 -1.86 -5.85 9.05
CA GLU A 8 -2.25 -4.46 9.24
C GLU A 8 -2.45 -3.73 7.93
N LEU A 9 -1.61 -4.00 6.92
CA LEU A 9 -1.82 -3.42 5.60
C LEU A 9 -3.14 -3.89 4.99
N THR A 10 -3.39 -5.19 5.07
CA THR A 10 -4.64 -5.76 4.56
C THR A 10 -5.83 -5.13 5.26
N GLN A 11 -5.76 -5.01 6.59
CA GLN A 11 -6.86 -4.44 7.36
C GLN A 11 -7.11 -2.98 7.01
N ALA A 12 -6.04 -2.22 6.74
CA ALA A 12 -6.19 -0.84 6.31
C ALA A 12 -6.99 -0.73 5.01
N VAL A 13 -6.67 -1.60 4.04
CA VAL A 13 -7.38 -1.60 2.76
C VAL A 13 -8.84 -1.99 2.96
N VAL A 14 -9.09 -3.02 3.76
CA VAL A 14 -10.45 -3.49 4.03
C VAL A 14 -11.27 -2.39 4.69
N ASP A 15 -10.71 -1.75 5.71
CA ASP A 15 -11.43 -0.75 6.49
C ASP A 15 -11.71 0.51 5.67
N ILE A 16 -10.74 0.96 4.90
CA ILE A 16 -10.81 2.27 4.25
C ILE A 16 -11.42 2.17 2.86
N LEU A 17 -11.05 1.15 2.08
CA LEU A 17 -11.57 0.99 0.72
C LEU A 17 -12.79 0.07 0.67
N HIS A 18 -13.15 -0.54 1.80
CA HIS A 18 -14.33 -1.41 1.90
C HIS A 18 -14.26 -2.59 0.94
N LYS A 19 -13.07 -3.19 0.83
CA LYS A 19 -12.88 -4.37 0.00
C LYS A 19 -13.04 -5.63 0.82
N PRO A 20 -13.60 -6.71 0.26
CA PRO A 20 -13.62 -7.99 0.96
C PRO A 20 -12.19 -8.48 1.20
N VAL A 21 -11.93 -8.95 2.40
CA VAL A 21 -10.57 -9.31 2.81
C VAL A 21 -9.98 -10.40 1.91
N GLU A 22 -10.81 -11.31 1.44
CA GLU A 22 -10.33 -12.45 0.65
C GLU A 22 -9.82 -12.05 -0.73
N TYR A 23 -10.09 -10.82 -1.16
CA TYR A 23 -9.63 -10.33 -2.46
C TYR A 23 -8.45 -9.36 -2.36
N VAL A 24 -7.95 -9.13 -1.16
CA VAL A 24 -6.83 -8.20 -0.97
C VAL A 24 -5.53 -8.99 -1.00
N MET A 25 -4.69 -8.65 -1.97
CA MET A 25 -3.37 -9.27 -2.10
C MET A 25 -2.32 -8.23 -1.76
N VAL A 26 -1.36 -8.60 -0.92
CA VAL A 26 -0.26 -7.73 -0.53
C VAL A 26 1.05 -8.39 -0.92
N HIS A 27 1.87 -7.68 -1.69
CA HIS A 27 3.20 -8.12 -2.09
C HIS A 27 4.21 -7.14 -1.51
N VAL A 28 5.22 -7.67 -0.82
CA VAL A 28 6.26 -6.84 -0.20
C VAL A 28 7.61 -7.27 -0.72
N GLU A 29 8.38 -6.31 -1.20
CA GLU A 29 9.77 -6.52 -1.60
C GLU A 29 10.66 -5.74 -0.65
N ASP A 30 11.54 -6.45 0.05
CA ASP A 30 12.48 -5.85 1.00
C ASP A 30 13.77 -5.45 0.30
N ASP A 31 14.58 -4.69 1.00
CA ASP A 31 15.94 -4.36 0.57
C ASP A 31 15.97 -3.65 -0.78
N ALA A 32 14.93 -2.87 -1.06
CA ALA A 32 14.91 -2.04 -2.26
C ALA A 32 15.96 -0.94 -2.15
N ASP A 33 16.56 -0.60 -3.28
CA ASP A 33 17.56 0.46 -3.34
C ASP A 33 16.86 1.76 -3.67
N LEU A 34 16.43 2.47 -2.64
CA LEU A 34 15.64 3.69 -2.81
C LEU A 34 16.50 4.93 -2.63
N TRP A 35 16.38 5.85 -3.58
CA TRP A 35 17.06 7.14 -3.56
C TRP A 35 16.01 8.23 -3.70
N MET A 36 16.19 9.32 -2.98
CA MET A 36 15.28 10.45 -3.04
C MET A 36 16.09 11.72 -2.92
N GLY A 37 15.83 12.66 -3.84
CA GLY A 37 16.60 13.89 -3.86
C GLY A 37 18.08 13.68 -4.10
N GLY A 38 18.43 12.60 -4.82
CA GLY A 38 19.82 12.28 -5.13
C GLY A 38 20.58 11.63 -3.99
N LYS A 39 19.89 11.21 -2.93
CA LYS A 39 20.53 10.60 -1.76
C LYS A 39 19.89 9.26 -1.45
N LYS A 40 20.71 8.32 -1.04
CA LYS A 40 20.21 7.01 -0.66
C LYS A 40 19.40 7.11 0.62
N LEU A 41 18.23 6.50 0.63
CA LEU A 41 17.38 6.44 1.81
C LEU A 41 17.78 5.25 2.66
N LYS A 42 18.02 5.49 3.95
CA LYS A 42 18.18 4.42 4.91
C LYS A 42 16.88 3.71 5.15
N ARG A 43 15.80 4.49 5.23
CA ARG A 43 14.45 3.99 5.51
C ARG A 43 13.48 4.72 4.64
N GLY A 44 12.79 3.98 3.80
CA GLY A 44 11.81 4.55 2.90
C GLY A 44 10.91 3.47 2.36
N ALA A 45 9.85 3.86 1.67
CA ALA A 45 8.93 2.91 1.08
C ALA A 45 8.19 3.54 -0.09
N PHE A 46 7.90 2.73 -1.08
CA PHE A 46 7.06 3.11 -2.20
C PHE A 46 5.92 2.09 -2.27
N LEU A 47 4.69 2.57 -2.17
CA LEU A 47 3.52 1.71 -2.18
C LEU A 47 2.66 2.00 -3.39
N SER A 48 2.33 0.97 -4.16
CA SER A 48 1.41 1.04 -5.28
C SER A 48 0.14 0.32 -4.92
N PHE A 49 -0.99 1.00 -5.07
CA PHE A 49 -2.30 0.41 -4.83
C PHE A 49 -3.03 0.30 -6.15
N LEU A 50 -3.37 -0.92 -6.53
CA LEU A 50 -4.15 -1.20 -7.73
C LEU A 50 -5.50 -1.74 -7.31
N PHE A 51 -6.57 -1.20 -7.88
CA PHE A 51 -7.90 -1.67 -7.53
C PHE A 51 -8.86 -1.53 -8.71
N MET A 52 -9.96 -2.23 -8.57
CA MET A 52 -11.06 -2.15 -9.50
C MET A 52 -12.04 -1.11 -8.99
N GLY A 53 -12.51 -0.24 -9.87
CA GLY A 53 -13.44 0.81 -9.49
C GLY A 53 -12.75 2.05 -8.95
N GLU A 54 -13.49 3.14 -8.95
CA GLU A 54 -12.98 4.43 -8.51
C GLU A 54 -13.02 4.54 -7.00
N GLN A 55 -12.05 5.24 -6.44
CA GLN A 55 -12.03 5.55 -5.02
C GLN A 55 -11.92 7.05 -4.83
N PRO A 56 -12.65 7.63 -3.88
CA PRO A 56 -12.57 9.08 -3.67
C PRO A 56 -11.22 9.48 -3.09
N ASP A 57 -10.84 10.73 -3.33
CA ASP A 57 -9.57 11.23 -2.84
C ASP A 57 -9.46 11.09 -1.32
N GLU A 58 -10.57 11.28 -0.60
CA GLU A 58 -10.56 11.15 0.86
C GLU A 58 -10.14 9.76 1.32
N ALA A 59 -10.59 8.72 0.60
CA ALA A 59 -10.23 7.36 0.96
C ALA A 59 -8.74 7.11 0.70
N CYS A 60 -8.24 7.59 -0.43
CA CYS A 60 -6.82 7.45 -0.76
C CYS A 60 -5.95 8.22 0.22
N ALA A 61 -6.39 9.41 0.64
CA ALA A 61 -5.68 10.20 1.64
C ALA A 61 -5.66 9.47 2.98
N ALA A 62 -6.81 8.93 3.40
CA ALA A 62 -6.89 8.20 4.66
C ALA A 62 -6.01 6.96 4.64
N LEU A 63 -5.96 6.25 3.50
CA LEU A 63 -5.12 5.08 3.38
C LEU A 63 -3.64 5.45 3.44
N THR A 64 -3.27 6.56 2.78
CA THR A 64 -1.89 7.05 2.85
C THR A 64 -1.49 7.33 4.29
N GLU A 65 -2.34 8.02 5.02
CA GLU A 65 -2.07 8.32 6.42
C GLU A 65 -1.92 7.05 7.24
N ARG A 66 -2.82 6.10 7.04
CA ARG A 66 -2.82 4.86 7.80
C ARG A 66 -1.57 4.03 7.52
N VAL A 67 -1.18 3.88 6.26
CA VAL A 67 0.01 3.07 5.95
C VAL A 67 1.29 3.76 6.41
N CYS A 68 1.35 5.09 6.39
CA CYS A 68 2.49 5.81 6.94
C CYS A 68 2.62 5.54 8.45
N GLN A 69 1.50 5.51 9.17
CA GLN A 69 1.52 5.17 10.60
C GLN A 69 2.01 3.75 10.84
N VAL A 70 1.55 2.82 10.02
CA VAL A 70 1.97 1.42 10.15
C VAL A 70 3.48 1.28 9.89
N LEU A 71 3.96 1.94 8.83
CA LEU A 71 5.39 1.88 8.48
C LEU A 71 6.25 2.53 9.56
N ALA A 72 5.80 3.63 10.14
CA ALA A 72 6.54 4.29 11.21
C ALA A 72 6.61 3.39 12.45
N ARG A 73 5.50 2.74 12.79
CA ARG A 73 5.43 1.92 13.98
C ARG A 73 6.27 0.66 13.85
N HIS A 74 6.23 0.00 12.70
CA HIS A 74 6.94 -1.28 12.52
C HIS A 74 8.40 -1.12 12.13
N PHE A 75 8.72 -0.10 11.34
CA PHE A 75 10.05 -0.01 10.73
C PHE A 75 10.73 1.33 10.94
N SER A 76 10.12 2.22 11.69
CA SER A 76 10.65 3.57 11.94
C SER A 76 10.92 4.33 10.64
N ILE A 77 10.06 4.12 9.63
CA ILE A 77 10.18 4.83 8.36
C ILE A 77 9.50 6.19 8.49
N PRO A 78 10.23 7.30 8.28
CA PRO A 78 9.59 8.62 8.35
C PRO A 78 8.61 8.80 7.20
N GLY A 79 7.49 9.45 7.47
CA GLY A 79 6.47 9.67 6.43
C GLY A 79 7.02 10.44 5.24
N ALA A 80 7.99 11.32 5.47
CA ALA A 80 8.58 12.08 4.38
C ALA A 80 9.32 11.20 3.36
N ASN A 81 9.64 9.96 3.73
CA ASN A 81 10.33 9.02 2.86
C ASN A 81 9.38 7.97 2.28
N VAL A 82 8.09 8.25 2.27
CA VAL A 82 7.08 7.32 1.78
C VAL A 82 6.31 7.96 0.65
N TYR A 83 6.20 7.25 -0.47
CA TYR A 83 5.27 7.61 -1.53
C TYR A 83 4.20 6.54 -1.64
N THR A 84 2.97 6.99 -1.88
CA THR A 84 1.85 6.12 -2.22
C THR A 84 1.31 6.53 -3.57
N THR A 85 0.92 5.54 -4.38
CA THR A 85 0.23 5.79 -5.63
C THR A 85 -1.02 4.93 -5.70
N PHE A 86 -2.05 5.42 -6.38
CA PHE A 86 -3.33 4.74 -6.47
C PHE A 86 -3.75 4.71 -7.93
N GLN A 87 -4.13 3.54 -8.41
CA GLN A 87 -4.46 3.36 -9.81
C GLN A 87 -5.69 2.46 -9.94
N THR A 88 -6.70 2.99 -10.62
CA THR A 88 -7.87 2.20 -11.01
C THR A 88 -7.49 1.39 -12.25
N VAL A 89 -7.71 0.09 -12.20
CA VAL A 89 -7.41 -0.81 -13.30
C VAL A 89 -8.72 -1.24 -13.95
N ARG A 90 -8.85 -0.95 -15.25
CA ARG A 90 -10.07 -1.23 -15.97
C ARG A 90 -10.26 -2.72 -16.24
N GLN A 91 -9.18 -3.40 -16.55
CA GLN A 91 -9.23 -4.82 -16.89
C GLN A 91 -8.55 -5.62 -15.81
N TRP A 92 -9.32 -6.43 -15.12
CA TRP A 92 -8.84 -7.19 -13.97
C TRP A 92 -9.19 -8.65 -14.18
N GLY A 93 -8.21 -9.53 -14.12
CA GLY A 93 -8.39 -10.94 -14.35
C GLY A 93 -8.05 -11.76 -13.12
N SER A 94 -8.81 -12.83 -12.91
CA SER A 94 -8.57 -13.77 -11.83
C SER A 94 -9.24 -15.08 -12.13
N ASP A 95 -8.61 -16.17 -11.74
CA ASP A 95 -9.18 -17.52 -11.89
C ASP A 95 -9.60 -17.80 -13.33
N GLY A 96 -8.78 -17.35 -14.28
CA GLY A 96 -9.04 -17.58 -15.70
C GLY A 96 -10.13 -16.72 -16.32
N VAL A 97 -10.63 -15.73 -15.59
CA VAL A 97 -11.76 -14.90 -16.04
C VAL A 97 -11.37 -13.44 -15.98
N LEU A 98 -11.83 -12.68 -16.95
CA LEU A 98 -11.66 -11.22 -16.95
C LEU A 98 -12.95 -10.59 -16.44
N PHE A 99 -12.83 -9.66 -15.52
CA PHE A 99 -13.98 -8.99 -14.90
C PHE A 99 -14.45 -7.77 -15.67
#